data_b3cbd22b4bfdd737f6611463a97013d4
#
_entry.id   b3cbd22b4bfdd737f6611463a97013d4
#
_cell.length_a   1.000
_cell.length_b   1.000
_cell.length_c   1.000
_cell.angle_alpha   90.00
_cell.angle_beta   90.00
_cell.angle_gamma   90.00
#
_symmetry.space_group_name_H-M   'P 1'
#
loop_
_entity.id
_entity.type
_entity.pdbx_description
1 polymer ?
#
loop_
_entity_poly.entity_id
_entity_poly.type
_entity_poly.pdbx_seq_one_letter_code
_entity_poly.pdbx_strand_id
1 'polypeptide(L)' 'MGFKYRLRAVDGLTEKRPGAFSRGSRAFLHFHEDPTGIYADVRLTDEFERFRCTTAREQRALLARVRAAVAR' A
#
# COMPACT_ATOMS: atom_id res chain seq x y z
N MET A 1 -1.27 -10.53 12.17
CA MET A 1 -1.48 -9.11 11.92
C MET A 1 -1.77 -8.87 10.46
N GLY A 2 -2.77 -8.07 10.17
CA GLY A 2 -3.15 -7.80 8.80
C GLY A 2 -2.17 -6.88 8.09
N PHE A 3 -2.20 -6.93 6.76
CA PHE A 3 -1.35 -6.10 5.91
C PHE A 3 -1.59 -4.61 6.17
N LYS A 4 -2.86 -4.20 6.34
CA LYS A 4 -3.19 -2.81 6.62
C LYS A 4 -2.55 -2.33 7.91
N TYR A 5 -2.50 -3.20 8.92
CA TYR A 5 -1.87 -2.89 10.19
C TYR A 5 -0.39 -2.55 10.00
N ARG A 6 0.30 -3.36 9.17
CA ARG A 6 1.71 -3.12 8.90
C ARG A 6 1.93 -1.83 8.12
N LEU A 7 1.02 -1.50 7.22
CA LEU A 7 1.08 -0.22 6.51
C LEU A 7 0.92 0.96 7.45
N ARG A 8 0.02 0.84 8.44
CA ARG A 8 -0.17 1.91 9.43
C ARG A 8 1.10 2.16 10.23
N ALA A 9 1.94 1.15 10.38
CA ALA A 9 3.18 1.27 11.14
C ALA A 9 4.35 1.85 10.32
N VAL A 10 4.16 2.08 9.03
CA VAL A 10 5.21 2.66 8.20
C VAL A 10 5.27 4.16 8.44
N ASP A 11 6.43 4.66 8.90
CA ASP A 11 6.62 6.09 9.09
C ASP A 11 6.48 6.82 7.76
N GLY A 12 5.75 7.92 7.77
CA GLY A 12 5.53 8.70 6.57
C GLY A 12 4.23 8.40 5.86
N LEU A 13 3.51 7.35 6.27
CA LEU A 13 2.19 7.05 5.72
C LEU A 13 1.10 7.40 6.72
N THR A 14 0.01 7.97 6.24
CA THR A 14 -1.15 8.30 7.05
C THR A 14 -2.38 7.68 6.42
N GLU A 15 -3.15 6.93 7.18
CA GLU A 15 -4.41 6.36 6.70
C GLU A 15 -5.49 7.41 6.83
N LYS A 16 -5.85 8.04 5.71
CA LYS A 16 -6.85 9.12 5.70
C LYS A 16 -8.27 8.59 5.81
N ARG A 17 -8.52 7.45 5.20
CA ARG A 17 -9.78 6.72 5.28
C ARG A 17 -9.42 5.23 5.34
N PRO A 18 -10.31 4.37 5.82
CA PRO A 18 -10.00 2.94 5.86
C PRO A 18 -9.50 2.43 4.51
N GLY A 19 -8.27 1.90 4.50
CA GLY A 19 -7.67 1.35 3.29
C GLY A 19 -7.11 2.37 2.31
N ALA A 20 -7.09 3.66 2.64
CA ALA A 20 -6.55 4.71 1.77
C ALA A 20 -5.46 5.46 2.51
N PHE A 21 -4.24 5.37 1.99
CA PHE A 21 -3.05 5.92 2.64
C PHE A 21 -2.48 7.06 1.81
N SER A 22 -1.99 8.08 2.51
CA SER A 22 -1.31 9.23 1.90
C SER A 22 0.11 9.32 2.41
N ARG A 23 0.97 9.88 1.58
CA ARG A 23 2.33 10.25 1.95
C ARG A 23 2.38 11.77 1.94
N GLY A 24 2.42 12.37 3.12
CA GLY A 24 2.18 13.81 3.22
C GLY A 24 0.78 14.11 2.76
N SER A 25 0.64 15.06 1.86
CA SER A 25 -0.66 15.47 1.31
C SER A 25 -1.05 14.69 0.04
N ARG A 26 -0.17 13.80 -0.45
CA ARG A 26 -0.42 13.10 -1.72
C ARG A 26 -0.97 11.70 -1.45
N ALA A 27 -2.00 11.33 -2.21
CA ALA A 27 -2.51 9.97 -2.19
C ALA A 27 -1.39 9.02 -2.62
N PHE A 28 -1.17 7.97 -1.85
CA PHE A 28 -0.05 7.07 -2.07
C PHE A 28 -0.48 5.64 -2.37
N LEU A 29 -1.46 5.12 -1.62
CA LEU A 29 -1.90 3.74 -1.77
C LEU A 29 -3.37 3.64 -1.44
N HIS A 30 -4.11 2.88 -2.23
CA HIS A 30 -5.47 2.52 -1.85
C HIS A 30 -5.77 1.09 -2.30
N PHE A 31 -6.63 0.43 -1.53
CA PHE A 31 -7.00 -0.94 -1.80
C PHE A 31 -8.18 -1.01 -2.76
N HIS A 32 -8.19 -2.08 -3.53
CA HIS A 32 -9.21 -2.33 -4.51
C HIS A 32 -9.58 -3.82 -4.45
N GLU A 33 -10.84 -4.11 -4.21
CA GLU A 33 -11.32 -5.50 -4.18
C GLU A 33 -11.92 -5.85 -5.53
N ASP A 34 -11.67 -7.09 -5.93
CA ASP A 34 -12.05 -7.60 -7.24
C ASP A 34 -12.38 -9.08 -7.05
N PRO A 35 -13.28 -9.68 -7.85
CA PRO A 35 -13.57 -11.10 -7.71
C PRO A 35 -12.34 -12.01 -7.79
N THR A 36 -11.26 -11.55 -8.43
CA THR A 36 -10.03 -12.34 -8.55
C THR A 36 -9.09 -12.15 -7.37
N GLY A 37 -9.39 -11.24 -6.43
CA GLY A 37 -8.54 -11.04 -5.27
C GLY A 37 -8.51 -9.60 -4.81
N ILE A 38 -7.54 -9.31 -3.93
CA ILE A 38 -7.33 -7.98 -3.40
C ILE A 38 -6.12 -7.36 -4.08
N TYR A 39 -6.27 -6.11 -4.49
CA TYR A 39 -5.22 -5.37 -5.18
C TYR A 39 -4.98 -4.05 -4.46
N ALA A 40 -3.80 -3.49 -4.64
CA ALA A 40 -3.47 -2.17 -4.15
C ALA A 40 -2.92 -1.34 -5.30
N ASP A 41 -3.45 -0.14 -5.45
CA ASP A 41 -2.88 0.83 -6.37
C ASP A 41 -1.92 1.68 -5.56
N VAL A 42 -0.65 1.70 -5.97
CA VAL A 42 0.42 2.31 -5.18
C VAL A 42 1.24 3.23 -6.06
N ARG A 43 1.50 4.42 -5.54
CA ARG A 43 2.33 5.42 -6.23
C ARG A 43 3.77 5.30 -5.71
N LEU A 44 4.49 4.31 -6.24
CA LEU A 44 5.89 4.10 -5.84
C LEU A 44 6.81 5.16 -6.47
N THR A 45 6.45 5.63 -7.64
CA THR A 45 7.14 6.71 -8.33
C THR A 45 6.16 7.85 -8.58
N ASP A 46 5.93 8.25 -9.81
CA ASP A 46 5.02 9.36 -10.10
C ASP A 46 3.60 8.92 -10.42
N GLU A 47 3.43 7.66 -10.84
CA GLU A 47 2.15 7.14 -11.25
C GLU A 47 1.75 5.95 -10.41
N PHE A 48 0.44 5.70 -10.32
CA PHE A 48 -0.06 4.54 -9.63
C PHE A 48 0.19 3.27 -10.45
N GLU A 49 0.63 2.23 -9.74
CA GLU A 49 0.75 0.88 -10.30
C GLU A 49 -0.13 -0.05 -9.48
N ARG A 50 -0.74 -1.03 -10.14
CA ARG A 50 -1.58 -1.99 -9.44
C ARG A 50 -0.80 -3.25 -9.11
N PHE A 51 -0.88 -3.67 -7.85
CA PHE A 51 -0.23 -4.87 -7.35
C PHE A 51 -1.26 -5.79 -6.73
N ARG A 52 -1.15 -7.07 -7.03
CA ARG A 52 -1.97 -8.05 -6.34
C ARG A 52 -1.39 -8.25 -4.94
N CYS A 53 -2.25 -8.20 -3.92
CA CYS A 53 -1.81 -8.38 -2.54
C CYS A 53 -2.80 -9.26 -1.77
N THR A 54 -3.15 -10.38 -2.39
CA THR A 54 -4.09 -11.34 -1.84
C THR A 54 -3.40 -12.32 -0.90
N THR A 55 -2.23 -12.82 -1.29
CA THR A 55 -1.50 -13.80 -0.47
C THR A 55 -0.51 -13.10 0.47
N ALA A 56 -0.10 -13.83 1.52
CA ALA A 56 0.90 -13.30 2.45
C ALA A 56 2.21 -12.98 1.75
N ARG A 57 2.60 -13.80 0.78
CA ARG A 57 3.83 -13.56 0.02
C ARG A 57 3.74 -12.27 -0.77
N GLU A 58 2.60 -12.06 -1.44
CA GLU A 58 2.39 -10.83 -2.21
C GLU A 58 2.39 -9.61 -1.31
N GLN A 59 1.76 -9.72 -0.16
CA GLN A 59 1.72 -8.62 0.80
C GLN A 59 3.11 -8.27 1.32
N ARG A 60 3.92 -9.27 1.64
CA ARG A 60 5.30 -9.03 2.11
C ARG A 60 6.15 -8.36 1.02
N ALA A 61 6.00 -8.82 -0.22
CA ALA A 61 6.75 -8.24 -1.33
C ALA A 61 6.36 -6.78 -1.55
N LEU A 62 5.07 -6.49 -1.51
CA LEU A 62 4.61 -5.12 -1.69
C LEU A 62 5.05 -4.24 -0.52
N LEU A 63 4.96 -4.75 0.71
CA LEU A 63 5.37 -3.99 1.89
C LEU A 63 6.84 -3.58 1.80
N ALA A 64 7.70 -4.47 1.30
CA ALA A 64 9.12 -4.15 1.13
C ALA A 64 9.31 -3.01 0.12
N ARG A 65 8.55 -3.02 -0.97
CA ARG A 65 8.62 -1.95 -1.96
C ARG A 65 8.10 -0.63 -1.41
N VAL A 66 7.04 -0.69 -0.63
CA VAL A 66 6.47 0.51 0.00
C VAL A 66 7.48 1.12 0.96
N ARG A 67 8.09 0.31 1.81
CA ARG A 67 9.10 0.79 2.75
C ARG A 67 10.28 1.43 2.04
N ALA A 68 10.74 0.81 0.96
CA ALA A 68 11.86 1.35 0.19
C ALA A 68 11.49 2.70 -0.44
N ALA A 69 10.28 2.82 -0.95
CA ALA A 69 9.82 4.07 -1.59
C ALA A 69 9.70 5.19 -0.55
N VAL A 70 9.16 4.88 0.63
CA VAL A 70 8.93 5.88 1.68
C VAL A 70 10.24 6.31 2.34
N ALA A 71 11.24 5.43 2.35
CA ALA A 71 12.54 5.73 2.95
C ALA A 71 13.39 6.67 2.10
N ARG A 72 13.05 6.88 0.85
CA ARG A 72 13.81 7.78 -0.03
C ARG A 72 13.51 9.24 0.19
#